data_f077e41641abada50bb7eda46fbfab2c
#
_entry.id   f077e41641abada50bb7eda46fbfab2c
#
_cell.length_a   1.000
_cell.length_b   1.000
_cell.length_c   1.000
_cell.angle_alpha   90.00
_cell.angle_beta   90.00
_cell.angle_gamma   90.00
#
_symmetry.space_group_name_H-M   'P 1'
#
loop_
_entity.id
_entity.type
_entity.pdbx_description
1 polymer ?
#
loop_
_entity_poly.entity_id
_entity_poly.type
_entity_poly.pdbx_seq_one_letter_code
_entity_poly.pdbx_strand_id
1 'polypeptide(L)'
;AQNGHDVLMWGKNVENVDELNTHHMNKNYLKDAKLDSSIKATADLNKAVQFSDIYLMALPTKAIREVSKDIDQLLTSKKTFIHVAKGIENDTFKRVSEMIEDSISSEHNGGIGVLSGPSHAEEVVIKQPTTVAASSKDNNVSKLIQDLFMNDYLRVYTNNDLVGVEPVSY
;
A
#
# COMPACT_ATOMS: atom_id res chain seq x y z
N ALA A 1 4.57 7.66 8.65
CA ALA A 1 4.57 8.52 9.82
C ALA A 1 5.67 8.13 10.80
N GLN A 2 5.61 6.98 11.47
CA GLN A 2 6.61 6.61 12.49
C GLN A 2 8.07 6.54 11.97
N ASN A 3 8.28 6.26 10.69
CA ASN A 3 9.60 6.31 10.04
C ASN A 3 9.96 7.72 9.51
N GLY A 4 9.24 8.77 9.91
CA GLY A 4 9.50 10.15 9.50
C GLY A 4 8.89 10.56 8.15
N HIS A 5 8.06 9.71 7.54
CA HIS A 5 7.39 10.04 6.27
C HIS A 5 6.08 10.79 6.49
N ASP A 6 5.78 11.74 5.61
CA ASP A 6 4.45 12.35 5.51
C ASP A 6 3.49 11.33 4.88
N VAL A 7 2.32 11.16 5.49
CA VAL A 7 1.32 10.18 5.06
C VAL A 7 -0.04 10.84 4.87
N LEU A 8 -0.59 10.67 3.67
CA LEU A 8 -1.98 10.99 3.38
C LEU A 8 -2.73 9.71 3.02
N MET A 9 -3.71 9.34 3.84
CA MET A 9 -4.57 8.19 3.60
C MET A 9 -5.76 8.61 2.75
N TRP A 10 -6.09 7.80 1.74
CA TRP A 10 -7.31 7.96 0.98
C TRP A 10 -8.31 6.86 1.30
N GLY A 11 -9.58 7.22 1.39
CA GLY A 11 -10.67 6.27 1.56
C GLY A 11 -12.00 6.82 1.06
N LYS A 12 -12.83 5.97 0.47
CA LYS A 12 -14.16 6.36 -0.08
C LYS A 12 -15.17 6.75 1.02
N ASN A 13 -15.01 6.24 2.25
CA ASN A 13 -15.95 6.51 3.34
C ASN A 13 -15.54 7.79 4.09
N VAL A 14 -16.37 8.82 3.97
CA VAL A 14 -16.15 10.15 4.58
C VAL A 14 -16.14 10.08 6.11
N GLU A 15 -16.97 9.23 6.71
CA GLU A 15 -17.03 9.07 8.17
C GLU A 15 -15.71 8.51 8.72
N ASN A 16 -15.11 7.53 8.02
CA ASN A 16 -13.79 7.00 8.40
C ASN A 16 -12.69 8.06 8.22
N VAL A 17 -12.76 8.88 7.19
CA VAL A 17 -11.83 9.98 6.95
C VAL A 17 -11.92 11.02 8.08
N ASP A 18 -13.13 11.38 8.49
CA ASP A 18 -13.36 12.34 9.59
C ASP A 18 -12.90 11.76 10.93
N GLU A 19 -13.14 10.47 11.18
CA GLU A 19 -12.65 9.79 12.39
C GLU A 19 -11.12 9.79 12.46
N LEU A 20 -10.45 9.48 11.33
CA LEU A 20 -8.98 9.52 11.23
C LEU A 20 -8.42 10.91 11.51
N ASN A 21 -9.01 11.95 10.91
CA ASN A 21 -8.52 13.31 11.06
C ASN A 21 -8.80 13.91 12.45
N THR A 22 -9.92 13.51 13.10
CA THR A 22 -10.37 14.10 14.37
C THR A 22 -9.86 13.32 15.56
N HIS A 23 -9.93 11.98 15.50
CA HIS A 23 -9.64 11.10 16.63
C HIS A 23 -8.37 10.29 16.48
N HIS A 24 -7.74 10.30 15.29
CA HIS A 24 -6.58 9.47 14.94
C HIS A 24 -6.84 7.98 15.19
N MET A 25 -8.03 7.51 14.84
CA MET A 25 -8.51 6.15 15.00
C MET A 25 -9.12 5.64 13.71
N ASN A 26 -9.15 4.32 13.57
CA ASN A 26 -9.86 3.63 12.49
C ASN A 26 -10.59 2.43 13.10
N LYS A 27 -11.64 2.68 13.85
CA LYS A 27 -12.35 1.69 14.67
C LYS A 27 -12.91 0.52 13.86
N ASN A 28 -13.31 0.79 12.61
CA ASN A 28 -13.84 -0.24 11.73
C ASN A 28 -12.82 -1.34 11.39
N TYR A 29 -11.51 -1.01 11.41
CA TYR A 29 -10.44 -1.93 11.01
C TYR A 29 -9.42 -2.22 12.10
N LEU A 30 -9.19 -1.28 13.01
CA LEU A 30 -8.11 -1.38 14.02
C LEU A 30 -8.63 -1.21 15.45
N LYS A 31 -9.94 -1.32 15.68
CA LYS A 31 -10.60 -1.21 17.00
C LYS A 31 -10.08 -0.01 17.82
N ASP A 32 -9.33 -0.29 18.90
CA ASP A 32 -8.86 0.71 19.85
C ASP A 32 -7.47 1.26 19.56
N ALA A 33 -6.86 0.90 18.42
CA ALA A 33 -5.54 1.36 18.08
C ALA A 33 -5.53 2.85 17.73
N LYS A 34 -4.71 3.63 18.44
CA LYS A 34 -4.49 5.04 18.14
C LYS A 34 -3.37 5.19 17.12
N LEU A 35 -3.66 5.85 16.01
CA LEU A 35 -2.70 6.14 14.95
C LEU A 35 -1.88 7.39 15.26
N ASP A 36 -0.76 7.54 14.57
CA ASP A 36 0.09 8.72 14.67
C ASP A 36 -0.69 9.98 14.25
N SER A 37 -0.63 11.03 15.05
CA SER A 37 -1.40 12.27 14.83
C SER A 37 -0.94 13.06 13.59
N SER A 38 0.23 12.76 13.03
CA SER A 38 0.72 13.36 11.80
C SER A 38 0.03 12.81 10.54
N ILE A 39 -0.61 11.62 10.64
CA ILE A 39 -1.35 11.03 9.52
C ILE A 39 -2.58 11.87 9.23
N LYS A 40 -2.74 12.24 7.95
CA LYS A 40 -3.93 12.91 7.43
C LYS A 40 -4.71 11.96 6.54
N ALA A 41 -6.02 12.23 6.40
CA ALA A 41 -6.88 11.45 5.53
C ALA A 41 -7.71 12.36 4.61
N THR A 42 -8.11 11.83 3.45
CA THR A 42 -8.96 12.51 2.48
C THR A 42 -9.88 11.53 1.75
N ALA A 43 -11.09 11.97 1.41
CA ALA A 43 -11.98 11.26 0.49
C ALA A 43 -11.78 11.68 -0.98
N ASP A 44 -11.00 12.72 -1.22
CA ASP A 44 -10.67 13.23 -2.55
C ASP A 44 -9.48 12.47 -3.13
N LEU A 45 -9.74 11.64 -4.17
CA LEU A 45 -8.71 10.85 -4.84
C LEU A 45 -7.69 11.74 -5.56
N ASN A 46 -8.13 12.83 -6.19
CA ASN A 46 -7.22 13.73 -6.89
C ASN A 46 -6.22 14.36 -5.92
N LYS A 47 -6.69 14.81 -4.75
CA LYS A 47 -5.81 15.32 -3.69
C LYS A 47 -4.79 14.27 -3.22
N ALA A 48 -5.22 13.01 -3.08
CA ALA A 48 -4.33 11.92 -2.68
C ALA A 48 -3.28 11.63 -3.76
N VAL A 49 -3.68 11.61 -5.04
CA VAL A 49 -2.78 11.37 -6.18
C VAL A 49 -1.74 12.48 -6.34
N GLN A 50 -2.10 13.73 -6.08
CA GLN A 50 -1.15 14.85 -6.17
C GLN A 50 -0.19 14.94 -4.97
N PHE A 51 -0.43 14.20 -3.89
CA PHE A 51 0.33 14.34 -2.65
C PHE A 51 1.72 13.70 -2.70
N SER A 52 1.89 12.59 -3.42
CA SER A 52 3.14 11.79 -3.36
C SER A 52 3.51 11.19 -4.71
N ASP A 53 4.76 10.73 -4.82
CA ASP A 53 5.24 9.91 -5.93
C ASP A 53 5.20 8.40 -5.63
N ILE A 54 4.82 8.02 -4.41
CA ILE A 54 4.76 6.64 -3.95
C ILE A 54 3.36 6.36 -3.39
N TYR A 55 2.71 5.34 -3.92
CA TYR A 55 1.38 4.91 -3.48
C TYR A 55 1.45 3.53 -2.83
N LEU A 56 0.92 3.43 -1.60
CA LEU A 56 0.70 2.16 -0.92
C LEU A 56 -0.75 1.71 -1.12
N MET A 57 -0.95 0.69 -1.95
CA MET A 57 -2.24 0.11 -2.29
C MET A 57 -2.65 -0.93 -1.23
N ALA A 58 -3.28 -0.46 -0.16
CA ALA A 58 -3.82 -1.30 0.92
C ALA A 58 -5.33 -1.50 0.73
N LEU A 59 -5.71 -2.09 -0.40
CA LEU A 59 -7.08 -2.28 -0.85
C LEU A 59 -7.44 -3.76 -0.94
N PRO A 60 -8.73 -4.12 -0.80
CA PRO A 60 -9.19 -5.46 -1.18
C PRO A 60 -8.87 -5.76 -2.64
N THR A 61 -8.44 -6.98 -2.96
CA THR A 61 -8.03 -7.38 -4.32
C THR A 61 -9.04 -7.01 -5.40
N LYS A 62 -10.34 -7.20 -5.13
CA LYS A 62 -11.43 -6.83 -6.04
C LYS A 62 -11.50 -5.34 -6.41
N ALA A 63 -10.92 -4.44 -5.59
CA ALA A 63 -10.95 -3.00 -5.83
C ALA A 63 -9.70 -2.49 -6.56
N ILE A 64 -8.65 -3.29 -6.66
CA ILE A 64 -7.34 -2.87 -7.22
C ILE A 64 -7.49 -2.32 -8.64
N ARG A 65 -8.19 -3.04 -9.54
CA ARG A 65 -8.33 -2.60 -10.96
C ARG A 65 -9.06 -1.28 -11.10
N GLU A 66 -10.21 -1.16 -10.43
CA GLU A 66 -11.03 0.05 -10.49
C GLU A 66 -10.21 1.25 -10.00
N VAL A 67 -9.66 1.14 -8.79
CA VAL A 67 -8.91 2.24 -8.19
C VAL A 67 -7.64 2.57 -8.98
N SER A 68 -6.93 1.57 -9.51
CA SER A 68 -5.75 1.81 -10.34
C SER A 68 -6.10 2.58 -11.62
N LYS A 69 -7.21 2.26 -12.30
CA LYS A 69 -7.69 3.01 -13.46
C LYS A 69 -8.08 4.44 -13.11
N ASP A 70 -8.76 4.63 -11.98
CA ASP A 70 -9.14 5.97 -11.52
C ASP A 70 -7.89 6.82 -11.21
N ILE A 71 -6.86 6.20 -10.61
CA ILE A 71 -5.57 6.84 -10.37
C ILE A 71 -4.89 7.20 -11.68
N ASP A 72 -4.80 6.28 -12.65
CA ASP A 72 -4.12 6.52 -13.95
C ASP A 72 -4.68 7.73 -14.69
N GLN A 73 -5.99 7.95 -14.65
CA GLN A 73 -6.65 9.10 -15.26
C GLN A 73 -6.24 10.46 -14.64
N LEU A 74 -5.72 10.44 -13.42
CA LEU A 74 -5.32 11.65 -12.68
C LEU A 74 -3.81 11.88 -12.71
N LEU A 75 -3.04 10.91 -13.21
CA LEU A 75 -1.59 10.99 -13.24
C LEU A 75 -1.08 11.87 -14.40
N THR A 76 0.01 12.56 -14.14
CA THR A 76 0.72 13.38 -15.13
C THR A 76 2.21 13.03 -15.23
N SER A 77 2.67 12.07 -14.43
CA SER A 77 4.06 11.61 -14.37
C SER A 77 4.15 10.21 -13.80
N LYS A 78 5.32 9.59 -13.94
CA LYS A 78 5.60 8.27 -13.39
C LYS A 78 5.51 8.25 -11.87
N LYS A 79 4.85 7.22 -11.34
CA LYS A 79 4.69 6.97 -9.90
C LYS A 79 5.05 5.53 -9.56
N THR A 80 5.49 5.31 -8.33
CA THR A 80 5.78 3.97 -7.81
C THR A 80 4.57 3.42 -7.05
N PHE A 81 4.17 2.21 -7.39
CA PHE A 81 3.04 1.51 -6.77
C PHE A 81 3.55 0.38 -5.90
N ILE A 82 3.19 0.40 -4.63
CA ILE A 82 3.49 -0.66 -3.66
C ILE A 82 2.16 -1.24 -3.20
N HIS A 83 2.00 -2.55 -3.22
CA HIS A 83 0.79 -3.15 -2.67
C HIS A 83 1.09 -4.10 -1.50
N VAL A 84 0.10 -4.23 -0.63
CA VAL A 84 0.07 -5.19 0.48
C VAL A 84 -1.14 -6.12 0.38
N ALA A 85 -1.89 -6.02 -0.72
CA ALA A 85 -3.04 -6.88 -0.99
C ALA A 85 -2.60 -8.32 -1.23
N LYS A 86 -3.41 -9.26 -0.75
CA LYS A 86 -3.16 -10.70 -0.83
C LYS A 86 -4.16 -11.36 -1.78
N GLY A 87 -3.73 -12.45 -2.43
CA GLY A 87 -4.57 -13.24 -3.32
C GLY A 87 -4.43 -12.87 -4.79
N ILE A 88 -5.31 -13.47 -5.59
CA ILE A 88 -5.37 -13.35 -7.05
C ILE A 88 -6.76 -12.89 -7.50
N GLU A 89 -6.84 -12.33 -8.68
CA GLU A 89 -8.13 -11.96 -9.30
C GLU A 89 -8.89 -13.22 -9.74
N ASN A 90 -10.15 -13.36 -9.33
CA ASN A 90 -10.91 -14.60 -9.54
C ASN A 90 -11.13 -14.95 -11.01
N ASP A 91 -11.37 -13.95 -11.87
CA ASP A 91 -11.76 -14.19 -13.26
C ASP A 91 -10.57 -14.40 -14.20
N THR A 92 -9.45 -13.76 -13.91
CA THR A 92 -8.25 -13.76 -14.77
C THR A 92 -7.08 -14.55 -14.19
N PHE A 93 -7.16 -14.91 -12.91
CA PHE A 93 -6.07 -15.51 -12.12
C PHE A 93 -4.80 -14.65 -12.06
N LYS A 94 -4.92 -13.35 -12.36
CA LYS A 94 -3.80 -12.42 -12.29
C LYS A 94 -3.46 -12.06 -10.86
N ARG A 95 -2.17 -11.93 -10.59
CA ARG A 95 -1.64 -11.39 -9.34
C ARG A 95 -1.94 -9.89 -9.26
N VAL A 96 -1.91 -9.34 -8.05
CA VAL A 96 -2.19 -7.93 -7.82
C VAL A 96 -1.23 -7.01 -8.60
N SER A 97 0.06 -7.35 -8.66
CA SER A 97 1.04 -6.60 -9.46
C SER A 97 0.66 -6.55 -10.95
N GLU A 98 0.16 -7.66 -11.51
CA GLU A 98 -0.29 -7.73 -12.91
C GLU A 98 -1.59 -6.95 -13.13
N MET A 99 -2.49 -6.92 -12.13
CA MET A 99 -3.69 -6.09 -12.19
C MET A 99 -3.35 -4.59 -12.22
N ILE A 100 -2.37 -4.16 -11.42
CA ILE A 100 -1.88 -2.78 -11.42
C ILE A 100 -1.20 -2.48 -12.76
N GLU A 101 -0.30 -3.38 -13.24
CA GLU A 101 0.42 -3.23 -14.50
C GLU A 101 -0.53 -3.09 -15.70
N ASP A 102 -1.63 -3.86 -15.74
CA ASP A 102 -2.66 -3.75 -16.77
C ASP A 102 -3.49 -2.45 -16.69
N SER A 103 -3.55 -1.82 -15.54
CA SER A 103 -4.45 -0.69 -15.27
C SER A 103 -3.75 0.67 -15.29
N ILE A 104 -2.43 0.68 -15.12
CA ILE A 104 -1.60 1.89 -15.16
C ILE A 104 -0.87 1.94 -16.51
N SER A 105 -1.00 3.05 -17.21
CA SER A 105 -0.31 3.26 -18.49
C SER A 105 1.22 3.25 -18.30
N SER A 106 1.95 2.82 -19.32
CA SER A 106 3.42 2.72 -19.27
C SER A 106 4.11 4.06 -19.03
N GLU A 107 3.49 5.16 -19.41
CA GLU A 107 3.97 6.52 -19.18
C GLU A 107 3.86 6.95 -17.72
N HIS A 108 2.94 6.35 -16.95
CA HIS A 108 2.73 6.63 -15.53
C HIS A 108 3.37 5.57 -14.61
N ASN A 109 3.77 4.41 -15.15
CA ASN A 109 4.36 3.34 -14.36
C ASN A 109 5.85 3.62 -14.08
N GLY A 110 6.17 3.98 -12.85
CA GLY A 110 7.52 4.16 -12.33
C GLY A 110 8.06 2.95 -11.58
N GLY A 111 7.27 1.88 -11.49
CA GLY A 111 7.62 0.62 -10.84
C GLY A 111 6.52 0.10 -9.94
N ILE A 112 6.40 -1.23 -9.88
CA ILE A 112 5.41 -1.92 -9.06
C ILE A 112 6.15 -2.89 -8.14
N GLY A 113 5.84 -2.84 -6.86
CA GLY A 113 6.39 -3.76 -5.88
C GLY A 113 5.38 -4.24 -4.86
N VAL A 114 5.72 -5.31 -4.17
CA VAL A 114 4.93 -5.92 -3.11
C VAL A 114 5.66 -5.88 -1.78
N LEU A 115 4.93 -5.65 -0.72
CA LEU A 115 5.36 -5.89 0.65
C LEU A 115 4.43 -6.97 1.23
N SER A 116 4.95 -8.17 1.47
CA SER A 116 4.17 -9.33 1.86
C SER A 116 4.86 -10.16 2.93
N GLY A 117 4.07 -10.86 3.74
CA GLY A 117 4.57 -11.74 4.79
C GLY A 117 3.49 -12.08 5.82
N PRO A 118 3.81 -12.88 6.82
CA PRO A 118 2.94 -13.20 7.94
C PRO A 118 2.80 -11.97 8.86
N SER A 119 1.98 -11.00 8.45
CA SER A 119 1.76 -9.75 9.18
C SER A 119 0.27 -9.45 9.26
N HIS A 120 -0.27 -9.42 10.47
CA HIS A 120 -1.61 -8.93 10.74
C HIS A 120 -1.56 -7.46 11.16
N ALA A 121 -2.51 -6.66 10.66
CA ALA A 121 -2.53 -5.22 10.93
C ALA A 121 -2.57 -4.92 12.44
N GLU A 122 -3.28 -5.73 13.20
CA GLU A 122 -3.39 -5.64 14.66
C GLU A 122 -2.05 -5.85 15.38
N GLU A 123 -1.20 -6.74 14.87
CA GLU A 123 0.12 -7.02 15.43
C GLU A 123 1.11 -5.90 15.08
N VAL A 124 1.07 -5.44 13.83
CA VAL A 124 1.95 -4.35 13.36
C VAL A 124 1.65 -3.04 14.09
N VAL A 125 0.39 -2.72 14.32
CA VAL A 125 -0.01 -1.45 14.98
C VAL A 125 0.43 -1.39 16.45
N ILE A 126 0.51 -2.54 17.13
CA ILE A 126 1.05 -2.63 18.51
C ILE A 126 2.55 -2.89 18.55
N LYS A 127 3.24 -2.76 17.39
CA LYS A 127 4.70 -2.88 17.25
C LYS A 127 5.25 -4.27 17.62
N GLN A 128 4.49 -5.33 17.36
CA GLN A 128 5.05 -6.68 17.49
C GLN A 128 6.16 -6.90 16.46
N PRO A 129 7.28 -7.54 16.84
CA PRO A 129 8.35 -7.88 15.91
C PRO A 129 7.80 -8.71 14.75
N THR A 130 7.89 -8.14 13.55
CA THR A 130 7.32 -8.71 12.33
C THR A 130 8.38 -8.74 11.23
N THR A 131 8.39 -9.81 10.44
CA THR A 131 9.28 -9.96 9.29
C THR A 131 8.45 -10.07 8.01
N VAL A 132 8.79 -9.27 7.01
CA VAL A 132 8.13 -9.25 5.70
C VAL A 132 9.16 -9.23 4.58
N ALA A 133 8.73 -9.58 3.37
CA ALA A 133 9.54 -9.51 2.16
C ALA A 133 9.06 -8.38 1.24
N ALA A 134 10.01 -7.66 0.67
CA ALA A 134 9.80 -6.69 -0.38
C ALA A 134 10.29 -7.28 -1.72
N SER A 135 9.45 -7.27 -2.74
CA SER A 135 9.83 -7.78 -4.06
C SER A 135 9.27 -6.91 -5.19
N SER A 136 10.00 -6.85 -6.28
CA SER A 136 9.62 -6.15 -7.52
C SER A 136 10.41 -6.74 -8.69
N LYS A 137 9.94 -6.50 -9.91
CA LYS A 137 10.73 -6.74 -11.14
C LYS A 137 11.96 -5.82 -11.21
N ASP A 138 11.93 -4.66 -10.55
CA ASP A 138 13.04 -3.72 -10.42
C ASP A 138 13.61 -3.75 -9.00
N ASN A 139 14.89 -4.13 -8.88
CA ASN A 139 15.59 -4.19 -7.60
C ASN A 139 15.65 -2.84 -6.86
N ASN A 140 15.64 -1.72 -7.58
CA ASN A 140 15.60 -0.39 -6.96
C ASN A 140 14.26 -0.16 -6.24
N VAL A 141 13.16 -0.67 -6.80
CA VAL A 141 11.84 -0.61 -6.15
C VAL A 141 11.80 -1.49 -4.91
N SER A 142 12.35 -2.72 -4.97
CA SER A 142 12.45 -3.60 -3.79
C SER A 142 13.24 -2.95 -2.66
N LYS A 143 14.36 -2.31 -3.01
CA LYS A 143 15.19 -1.59 -2.04
C LYS A 143 14.49 -0.34 -1.49
N LEU A 144 13.80 0.42 -2.33
CA LEU A 144 12.97 1.55 -1.89
C LEU A 144 11.93 1.11 -0.86
N ILE A 145 11.24 -0.02 -1.10
CA ILE A 145 10.27 -0.56 -0.14
C ILE A 145 10.95 -0.92 1.17
N GLN A 146 12.10 -1.58 1.13
CA GLN A 146 12.87 -1.89 2.34
C GLN A 146 13.20 -0.62 3.13
N ASP A 147 13.74 0.41 2.47
CA ASP A 147 14.16 1.65 3.10
C ASP A 147 12.96 2.45 3.69
N LEU A 148 11.78 2.38 3.05
CA LEU A 148 10.56 3.05 3.51
C LEU A 148 9.97 2.41 4.77
N PHE A 149 9.95 1.09 4.84
CA PHE A 149 9.17 0.36 5.85
C PHE A 149 10.00 -0.24 6.97
N MET A 150 11.31 -0.49 6.77
CA MET A 150 12.15 -1.08 7.80
C MET A 150 12.27 -0.19 9.02
N ASN A 151 12.12 -0.78 10.21
CA ASN A 151 12.34 -0.12 11.49
C ASN A 151 12.68 -1.17 12.59
N ASP A 152 12.68 -0.78 13.85
CA ASP A 152 13.11 -1.65 14.97
C ASP A 152 12.21 -2.88 15.17
N TYR A 153 10.93 -2.80 14.79
CA TYR A 153 9.96 -3.89 14.96
C TYR A 153 9.44 -4.46 13.65
N LEU A 154 9.68 -3.83 12.50
CA LEU A 154 9.34 -4.35 11.17
C LEU A 154 10.62 -4.60 10.37
N ARG A 155 11.00 -5.87 10.20
CA ARG A 155 12.15 -6.28 9.39
C ARG A 155 11.71 -6.55 7.96
N VAL A 156 12.30 -5.86 7.00
CA VAL A 156 12.00 -5.99 5.59
C VAL A 156 13.20 -6.56 4.85
N TYR A 157 13.04 -7.73 4.25
CA TYR A 157 14.07 -8.37 3.41
C TYR A 157 13.70 -8.23 1.95
N THR A 158 14.66 -7.87 1.10
CA THR A 158 14.45 -7.86 -0.35
C THR A 158 14.53 -9.30 -0.90
N ASN A 159 13.64 -9.61 -1.85
CA ASN A 159 13.59 -10.90 -2.53
C ASN A 159 13.36 -10.65 -4.03
N ASN A 160 14.05 -11.39 -4.89
CA ASN A 160 13.92 -11.26 -6.35
C ASN A 160 12.79 -12.12 -6.94
N ASP A 161 12.16 -12.98 -6.13
CA ASP A 161 11.04 -13.81 -6.54
C ASP A 161 9.72 -13.11 -6.26
N LEU A 162 9.32 -12.20 -7.14
CA LEU A 162 8.03 -11.52 -7.07
C LEU A 162 6.86 -12.49 -7.07
N VAL A 163 6.95 -13.56 -7.85
CA VAL A 163 5.88 -14.55 -8.00
C VAL A 163 5.68 -15.34 -6.72
N GLY A 164 6.76 -15.72 -6.05
CA GLY A 164 6.70 -16.46 -4.79
C GLY A 164 6.32 -15.61 -3.58
N VAL A 165 6.64 -14.30 -3.60
CA VAL A 165 6.36 -13.39 -2.49
C VAL A 165 4.91 -12.89 -2.49
N GLU A 166 4.34 -12.65 -3.67
CA GLU A 166 3.05 -11.97 -3.83
C GLU A 166 1.82 -12.78 -3.36
N PRO A 167 1.69 -14.09 -3.68
CA PRO A 167 0.48 -14.85 -3.37
C PRO A 167 0.37 -15.33 -1.92
N VAL A 168 1.37 -15.10 -1.07
CA VAL A 168 1.40 -15.67 0.28
C VAL A 168 0.23 -15.15 1.12
N SER A 169 -0.85 -15.93 1.06
CA SER A 169 -2.03 -15.78 1.91
C SER A 169 -2.07 -16.98 2.86
N TYR A 170 -1.96 -16.75 4.13
CA TYR A 170 -2.29 -17.71 5.18
C TYR A 170 -3.55 -17.24 5.89
#